data_c0c2f86277d1dab57fed1d51f919404b
#
_entry.id   c0c2f86277d1dab57fed1d51f919404b
#
_cell.length_a   1.000
_cell.length_b   1.000
_cell.length_c   1.000
_cell.angle_alpha   90.00
_cell.angle_beta   90.00
_cell.angle_gamma   90.00
#
_symmetry.space_group_name_H-M   'P 1'
#
loop_
_entity.id
_entity.type
_entity.pdbx_description
1 polymer ?
#
loop_
_entity_poly.entity_id
_entity_poly.type
_entity_poly.pdbx_seq_one_letter_code
_entity_poly.pdbx_strand_id
1 'polypeptide(L)'
;MSKRYDVYGIGNALVDIVTEVDLDFFVKNGIEKGVMTLVDENRQHQLIRAIDMKKSKMSCGGSAANTMIGVSQFGGKCFYSCLVAKDDLGRFFLQDLKRNGVDTNLTAENCTEGLTGKVLVMTTPDAERTMNTFLGISSLLSPSHLDENALVNSSYVYLEGYLVTSPTGMECMKEAKRIAERNNVKTALTFSDPSMVKYFPNQMHEIIGASVDLLFCNEEEAMIHTGTETLTEAREKLKDVAKHFVITLGANGAMIYDGDTFIKIEPYKVKAIDTNGAGDMFAGAFLFAISHGHSYAEAGKLASLASSRVVTQFGPRLERWQVQKVLGDLIAL
;
A
#
# COMPACT_ATOMS: atom_id res chain seq x y z
N MET A 1 -9.45 11.30 25.14
CA MET A 1 -8.58 12.31 24.50
C MET A 1 -8.58 12.02 22.99
N SER A 2 -8.57 13.05 22.13
CA SER A 2 -8.45 12.83 20.69
C SER A 2 -7.06 12.26 20.38
N LYS A 3 -6.98 11.25 19.50
CA LYS A 3 -5.73 10.71 19.01
C LYS A 3 -4.99 11.78 18.19
N ARG A 4 -3.64 11.74 18.23
CA ARG A 4 -2.81 12.69 17.45
C ARG A 4 -2.82 12.37 15.96
N TYR A 5 -2.86 11.07 15.63
CA TYR A 5 -2.84 10.57 14.27
C TYR A 5 -4.10 9.74 13.97
N ASP A 6 -4.57 9.84 12.75
CA ASP A 6 -5.62 8.98 12.23
C ASP A 6 -5.07 7.59 11.93
N VAL A 7 -3.90 7.53 11.28
CA VAL A 7 -3.27 6.27 10.89
C VAL A 7 -1.76 6.31 11.13
N TYR A 8 -1.24 5.24 11.73
CA TYR A 8 0.16 4.90 11.81
C TYR A 8 0.47 3.80 10.80
N GLY A 9 1.24 4.08 9.78
CA GLY A 9 1.58 3.11 8.73
C GLY A 9 2.94 2.46 8.96
N ILE A 10 3.05 1.20 8.57
CA ILE A 10 4.29 0.43 8.54
C ILE A 10 4.41 -0.26 7.18
N GLY A 11 5.52 -0.06 6.48
CA GLY A 11 5.71 -0.68 5.18
C GLY A 11 7.06 -0.38 4.54
N ASN A 12 7.24 -0.88 3.33
CA ASN A 12 8.42 -0.68 2.53
C ASN A 12 8.48 0.75 1.96
N ALA A 13 9.66 1.35 2.03
CA ALA A 13 9.97 2.63 1.39
C ALA A 13 10.75 2.36 0.10
N LEU A 14 10.14 2.60 -1.04
CA LEU A 14 10.68 2.29 -2.36
C LEU A 14 10.64 3.51 -3.27
N VAL A 15 11.59 3.61 -4.19
CA VAL A 15 11.56 4.59 -5.28
C VAL A 15 11.34 3.87 -6.59
N ASP A 16 10.25 4.23 -7.27
CA ASP A 16 9.89 3.68 -8.57
C ASP A 16 10.67 4.40 -9.67
N ILE A 17 11.34 3.64 -10.51
CA ILE A 17 12.00 4.09 -11.74
C ILE A 17 11.18 3.53 -12.89
N VAL A 18 10.35 4.39 -13.49
CA VAL A 18 9.42 4.00 -14.57
C VAL A 18 10.05 4.28 -15.91
N THR A 19 10.10 3.28 -16.77
CA THR A 19 10.67 3.38 -18.13
C THR A 19 9.85 2.58 -19.13
N GLU A 20 9.79 3.06 -20.37
CA GLU A 20 9.21 2.31 -21.47
C GLU A 20 10.30 1.40 -22.09
N VAL A 21 9.94 0.16 -22.38
CA VAL A 21 10.83 -0.82 -23.03
C VAL A 21 10.06 -1.57 -24.13
N ASP A 22 10.79 -2.13 -25.07
CA ASP A 22 10.28 -3.07 -26.05
C ASP A 22 10.31 -4.54 -25.54
N LEU A 23 9.68 -5.45 -26.26
CA LEU A 23 9.66 -6.88 -25.90
C LEU A 23 11.06 -7.51 -25.96
N ASP A 24 11.92 -7.02 -26.86
CA ASP A 24 13.30 -7.50 -26.99
C ASP A 24 14.12 -7.23 -25.72
N PHE A 25 13.81 -6.15 -25.00
CA PHE A 25 14.45 -5.85 -23.73
C PHE A 25 14.26 -6.98 -22.71
N PHE A 26 13.04 -7.52 -22.62
CA PHE A 26 12.75 -8.62 -21.69
C PHE A 26 13.51 -9.88 -22.06
N VAL A 27 13.52 -10.25 -23.34
CA VAL A 27 14.24 -11.43 -23.83
C VAL A 27 15.74 -11.30 -23.55
N LYS A 28 16.34 -10.15 -23.92
CA LYS A 28 17.78 -9.89 -23.72
C LYS A 28 18.19 -9.91 -22.24
N ASN A 29 17.29 -9.50 -21.36
CA ASN A 29 17.58 -9.43 -19.93
C ASN A 29 16.99 -10.59 -19.12
N GLY A 30 16.37 -11.60 -19.75
CA GLY A 30 15.79 -12.76 -19.07
C GLY A 30 14.74 -12.36 -18.03
N ILE A 31 13.82 -11.45 -18.39
CA ILE A 31 12.75 -10.95 -17.52
C ILE A 31 11.44 -11.56 -17.97
N GLU A 32 10.66 -12.08 -17.05
CA GLU A 32 9.28 -12.51 -17.29
C GLU A 32 8.36 -11.30 -17.31
N LYS A 33 7.64 -11.12 -18.42
CA LYS A 33 6.74 -9.98 -18.62
C LYS A 33 5.47 -10.12 -17.75
N GLY A 34 4.99 -9.00 -17.21
CA GLY A 34 3.75 -8.93 -16.45
C GLY A 34 3.87 -9.36 -14.98
N VAL A 35 5.10 -9.67 -14.51
CA VAL A 35 5.32 -10.21 -13.16
C VAL A 35 6.13 -9.23 -12.31
N MET A 36 5.83 -9.20 -11.00
CA MET A 36 6.70 -8.60 -9.99
C MET A 36 7.71 -9.63 -9.51
N THR A 37 9.00 -9.30 -9.64
CA THR A 37 10.11 -10.17 -9.25
C THR A 37 11.00 -9.45 -8.23
N LEU A 38 11.26 -10.09 -7.10
CA LEU A 38 12.29 -9.63 -6.16
C LEU A 38 13.67 -9.94 -6.74
N VAL A 39 14.55 -8.95 -6.74
CA VAL A 39 15.90 -9.06 -7.25
C VAL A 39 16.93 -8.59 -6.22
N ASP A 40 18.16 -9.11 -6.34
CA ASP A 40 19.28 -8.65 -5.55
C ASP A 40 19.87 -7.32 -6.09
N GLU A 41 20.81 -6.76 -5.37
CA GLU A 41 21.50 -5.51 -5.72
C GLU A 41 22.21 -5.59 -7.09
N ASN A 42 22.92 -6.70 -7.35
CA ASN A 42 23.68 -6.88 -8.58
C ASN A 42 22.75 -6.91 -9.80
N ARG A 43 21.65 -7.66 -9.67
CA ARG A 43 20.63 -7.75 -10.72
C ARG A 43 19.97 -6.39 -10.96
N GLN A 44 19.61 -5.67 -9.91
CA GLN A 44 19.04 -4.35 -10.03
C GLN A 44 19.98 -3.37 -10.72
N HIS A 45 21.27 -3.36 -10.34
CA HIS A 45 22.27 -2.53 -10.99
C HIS A 45 22.46 -2.89 -12.47
N GLN A 46 22.45 -4.19 -12.82
CA GLN A 46 22.53 -4.64 -14.21
C GLN A 46 21.35 -4.09 -15.03
N LEU A 47 20.14 -4.20 -14.51
CA LEU A 47 18.93 -3.75 -15.21
C LEU A 47 18.91 -2.21 -15.37
N ILE A 48 19.27 -1.47 -14.32
CA ILE A 48 19.34 0.00 -14.39
C ILE A 48 20.36 0.48 -15.40
N ARG A 49 21.50 -0.22 -15.56
CA ARG A 49 22.50 0.11 -16.59
C ARG A 49 22.01 -0.19 -18.01
N ALA A 50 21.05 -1.09 -18.16
CA ALA A 50 20.51 -1.47 -19.45
C ALA A 50 19.42 -0.52 -19.97
N ILE A 51 18.85 0.35 -19.10
CA ILE A 51 17.83 1.33 -19.48
C ILE A 51 18.42 2.73 -19.73
N ASP A 52 17.67 3.57 -20.44
CA ASP A 52 17.99 4.98 -20.62
C ASP A 52 17.39 5.81 -19.46
N MET A 53 18.21 6.12 -18.45
CA MET A 53 17.78 6.92 -17.29
C MET A 53 17.25 8.32 -17.65
N LYS A 54 17.64 8.89 -18.81
CA LYS A 54 17.14 10.19 -19.25
C LYS A 54 15.69 10.16 -19.72
N LYS A 55 15.21 8.98 -20.11
CA LYS A 55 13.82 8.73 -20.51
C LYS A 55 12.98 8.18 -19.37
N SER A 56 13.60 7.83 -18.26
CA SER A 56 12.92 7.28 -17.08
C SER A 56 12.40 8.38 -16.18
N LYS A 57 11.29 8.10 -15.50
CA LYS A 57 10.71 8.98 -14.48
C LYS A 57 10.91 8.34 -13.11
N MET A 58 11.22 9.14 -12.11
CA MET A 58 11.29 8.69 -10.72
C MET A 58 10.10 9.21 -9.94
N SER A 59 9.52 8.35 -9.12
CA SER A 59 8.50 8.70 -8.13
C SER A 59 8.70 7.87 -6.87
N CYS A 60 8.29 8.41 -5.73
CA CYS A 60 8.26 7.59 -4.51
C CYS A 60 7.09 6.63 -4.58
N GLY A 61 7.34 5.37 -4.19
CA GLY A 61 6.41 4.26 -4.16
C GLY A 61 6.36 3.62 -2.78
N GLY A 62 5.93 2.36 -2.74
CA GLY A 62 5.60 1.63 -1.53
C GLY A 62 4.11 1.73 -1.20
N SER A 63 3.45 0.57 -1.09
CA SER A 63 1.99 0.49 -0.93
C SER A 63 1.51 1.26 0.31
N ALA A 64 2.09 0.99 1.48
CA ALA A 64 1.71 1.70 2.70
C ALA A 64 2.05 3.20 2.64
N ALA A 65 3.16 3.60 2.00
CA ALA A 65 3.48 5.01 1.81
C ALA A 65 2.42 5.72 0.95
N ASN A 66 1.98 5.08 -0.14
CA ASN A 66 0.90 5.61 -0.98
C ASN A 66 -0.41 5.74 -0.19
N THR A 67 -0.74 4.73 0.62
CA THR A 67 -1.91 4.75 1.51
C THR A 67 -1.84 5.91 2.51
N MET A 68 -0.70 6.10 3.20
CA MET A 68 -0.52 7.21 4.16
C MET A 68 -0.62 8.56 3.47
N ILE A 69 -0.02 8.70 2.29
CA ILE A 69 -0.15 9.92 1.49
C ILE A 69 -1.61 10.14 1.08
N GLY A 70 -2.32 9.09 0.68
CA GLY A 70 -3.77 9.16 0.41
C GLY A 70 -4.54 9.70 1.59
N VAL A 71 -4.37 9.15 2.80
CA VAL A 71 -4.99 9.68 4.03
C VAL A 71 -4.67 11.17 4.23
N SER A 72 -3.39 11.54 4.10
CA SER A 72 -2.94 12.92 4.31
C SER A 72 -3.51 13.89 3.26
N GLN A 73 -3.63 13.47 2.00
CA GLN A 73 -4.18 14.27 0.93
C GLN A 73 -5.66 14.63 1.16
N PHE A 74 -6.43 13.73 1.79
CA PHE A 74 -7.81 14.00 2.23
C PHE A 74 -7.89 14.85 3.49
N GLY A 75 -6.78 15.16 4.15
CA GLY A 75 -6.71 16.02 5.35
C GLY A 75 -6.50 15.27 6.65
N GLY A 76 -6.30 13.94 6.60
CA GLY A 76 -5.94 13.12 7.76
C GLY A 76 -4.50 13.34 8.21
N LYS A 77 -4.21 12.94 9.44
CA LYS A 77 -2.87 13.00 10.05
C LYS A 77 -2.27 11.61 10.10
N CYS A 78 -1.12 11.43 9.49
CA CYS A 78 -0.43 10.15 9.41
C CYS A 78 0.98 10.20 9.98
N PHE A 79 1.39 9.07 10.52
CA PHE A 79 2.78 8.76 10.82
C PHE A 79 3.20 7.53 10.04
N TYR A 80 4.42 7.50 9.52
CA TYR A 80 4.91 6.37 8.74
C TYR A 80 6.28 5.89 9.22
N SER A 81 6.34 4.66 9.71
CA SER A 81 7.57 3.94 10.01
C SER A 81 8.01 3.11 8.82
N CYS A 82 9.16 3.46 8.30
CA CYS A 82 9.80 2.79 7.17
C CYS A 82 11.31 2.89 7.31
N LEU A 83 12.06 2.38 6.34
CA LEU A 83 13.51 2.46 6.34
C LEU A 83 14.03 2.88 4.97
N VAL A 84 14.78 3.97 4.92
CA VAL A 84 15.51 4.45 3.75
C VAL A 84 16.97 4.66 4.09
N ALA A 85 17.85 4.55 3.10
CA ALA A 85 19.28 4.74 3.28
C ALA A 85 19.67 6.22 3.29
N LYS A 86 20.90 6.46 3.76
CA LYS A 86 21.57 7.76 3.68
C LYS A 86 22.13 8.00 2.27
N ASP A 87 21.25 7.90 1.26
CA ASP A 87 21.59 8.10 -0.15
C ASP A 87 20.66 9.14 -0.82
N ASP A 88 20.85 9.41 -2.10
CA ASP A 88 20.05 10.39 -2.84
C ASP A 88 18.58 9.98 -2.93
N LEU A 89 18.31 8.69 -3.08
CA LEU A 89 16.94 8.18 -3.16
C LEU A 89 16.24 8.25 -1.80
N GLY A 90 16.95 7.98 -0.70
CA GLY A 90 16.41 8.17 0.65
C GLY A 90 16.07 9.62 0.95
N ARG A 91 16.94 10.56 0.57
CA ARG A 91 16.63 12.00 0.68
C ARG A 91 15.41 12.40 -0.16
N PHE A 92 15.32 11.88 -1.38
CA PHE A 92 14.18 12.09 -2.25
C PHE A 92 12.88 11.59 -1.62
N PHE A 93 12.90 10.38 -1.05
CA PHE A 93 11.75 9.77 -0.37
C PHE A 93 11.30 10.58 0.85
N LEU A 94 12.23 10.97 1.72
CA LEU A 94 11.91 11.77 2.92
C LEU A 94 11.32 13.15 2.56
N GLN A 95 11.83 13.78 1.50
CA GLN A 95 11.27 15.03 1.02
C GLN A 95 9.84 14.85 0.48
N ASP A 96 9.56 13.72 -0.14
CA ASP A 96 8.23 13.41 -0.65
C ASP A 96 7.22 13.20 0.48
N LEU A 97 7.56 12.41 1.52
CA LEU A 97 6.74 12.26 2.72
C LEU A 97 6.42 13.63 3.34
N LYS A 98 7.44 14.47 3.53
CA LYS A 98 7.29 15.80 4.10
C LYS A 98 6.38 16.71 3.26
N ARG A 99 6.53 16.70 1.93
CA ARG A 99 5.69 17.49 1.00
C ARG A 99 4.22 17.06 1.08
N ASN A 100 3.99 15.78 1.32
CA ASN A 100 2.65 15.21 1.44
C ASN A 100 2.11 15.25 2.89
N GLY A 101 2.83 15.84 3.85
CA GLY A 101 2.35 16.02 5.21
C GLY A 101 2.26 14.73 6.02
N VAL A 102 3.07 13.72 5.69
CA VAL A 102 3.18 12.49 6.45
C VAL A 102 4.37 12.60 7.42
N ASP A 103 4.11 12.45 8.71
CA ASP A 103 5.15 12.47 9.74
C ASP A 103 5.94 11.16 9.75
N THR A 104 7.20 11.21 10.14
CA THR A 104 8.08 10.05 10.32
C THR A 104 9.15 10.36 11.36
N ASN A 105 9.71 9.34 11.99
CA ASN A 105 10.88 9.48 12.88
C ASN A 105 12.22 9.51 12.12
N LEU A 106 12.21 9.36 10.80
CA LEU A 106 13.40 9.45 9.98
C LEU A 106 13.76 10.89 9.66
N THR A 107 15.05 11.19 9.77
CA THR A 107 15.67 12.45 9.33
C THR A 107 16.89 12.13 8.47
N ALA A 108 17.41 13.10 7.73
CA ALA A 108 18.61 12.90 6.93
C ALA A 108 19.84 12.48 7.78
N GLU A 109 19.83 12.83 9.08
CA GLU A 109 20.93 12.56 10.01
C GLU A 109 20.87 11.14 10.59
N ASN A 110 19.66 10.58 10.80
CA ASN A 110 19.50 9.27 11.44
C ASN A 110 19.23 8.12 10.45
N CYS A 111 19.24 8.39 9.14
CA CYS A 111 19.22 7.34 8.13
C CYS A 111 20.49 6.48 8.21
N THR A 112 20.31 5.17 7.99
CA THR A 112 21.40 4.17 8.04
C THR A 112 22.16 4.15 6.72
N GLU A 113 23.45 3.79 6.76
CA GLU A 113 24.23 3.51 5.54
C GLU A 113 23.63 2.30 4.79
N GLY A 114 23.68 2.35 3.47
CA GLY A 114 23.13 1.29 2.61
C GLY A 114 22.56 1.84 1.31
N LEU A 115 21.64 1.09 0.71
CA LEU A 115 20.94 1.48 -0.51
C LEU A 115 19.44 1.52 -0.24
N THR A 116 18.82 2.63 -0.59
CA THR A 116 17.35 2.75 -0.58
C THR A 116 16.72 1.79 -1.58
N GLY A 117 15.63 1.16 -1.18
CA GLY A 117 14.88 0.25 -2.02
C GLY A 117 14.32 0.93 -3.27
N LYS A 118 14.27 0.22 -4.38
CA LYS A 118 13.81 0.73 -5.67
C LYS A 118 13.14 -0.32 -6.50
N VAL A 119 12.16 0.09 -7.28
CA VAL A 119 11.45 -0.74 -8.24
C VAL A 119 11.76 -0.24 -9.64
N LEU A 120 12.27 -1.10 -10.50
CA LEU A 120 12.29 -0.83 -11.93
C LEU A 120 10.94 -1.25 -12.51
N VAL A 121 10.14 -0.26 -12.88
CA VAL A 121 8.82 -0.45 -13.50
C VAL A 121 9.00 -0.28 -15.00
N MET A 122 8.88 -1.38 -15.72
CA MET A 122 8.98 -1.43 -17.17
C MET A 122 7.58 -1.52 -17.79
N THR A 123 7.26 -0.57 -18.66
CA THR A 123 6.00 -0.55 -19.39
C THR A 123 6.24 -0.87 -20.86
N THR A 124 5.38 -1.68 -21.45
CA THR A 124 5.39 -2.02 -22.86
C THR A 124 4.27 -1.27 -23.61
N PRO A 125 4.33 -1.19 -24.97
CA PRO A 125 3.32 -0.46 -25.76
C PRO A 125 1.87 -0.94 -25.58
N ASP A 126 1.67 -2.18 -25.11
CA ASP A 126 0.35 -2.73 -24.73
C ASP A 126 -0.09 -2.34 -23.30
N ALA A 127 0.65 -1.40 -22.67
CA ALA A 127 0.43 -0.89 -21.32
C ALA A 127 0.57 -1.93 -20.19
N GLU A 128 1.16 -3.09 -20.48
CA GLU A 128 1.48 -4.08 -19.45
C GLU A 128 2.72 -3.65 -18.66
N ARG A 129 2.72 -3.96 -17.37
CA ARG A 129 3.78 -3.60 -16.44
C ARG A 129 4.52 -4.82 -15.94
N THR A 130 5.83 -4.67 -15.88
CA THR A 130 6.73 -5.65 -15.30
C THR A 130 7.58 -4.94 -14.26
N MET A 131 7.68 -5.51 -13.08
CA MET A 131 8.39 -4.88 -11.95
C MET A 131 9.54 -5.76 -11.48
N ASN A 132 10.73 -5.16 -11.38
CA ASN A 132 11.85 -5.77 -10.68
C ASN A 132 12.18 -4.96 -9.44
N THR A 133 11.97 -5.55 -8.27
CA THR A 133 12.02 -4.89 -6.97
C THR A 133 13.26 -5.28 -6.20
N PHE A 134 14.11 -4.32 -5.90
CA PHE A 134 15.21 -4.42 -4.95
C PHE A 134 14.79 -3.69 -3.67
N LEU A 135 14.61 -4.44 -2.58
CA LEU A 135 14.14 -3.88 -1.32
C LEU A 135 15.17 -3.00 -0.61
N GLY A 136 16.48 -3.20 -0.90
CA GLY A 136 17.54 -2.47 -0.21
C GLY A 136 17.44 -2.62 1.30
N ILE A 137 17.74 -1.54 2.03
CA ILE A 137 17.64 -1.55 3.48
C ILE A 137 16.19 -1.61 4.01
N SER A 138 15.20 -1.39 3.17
CA SER A 138 13.78 -1.54 3.56
C SER A 138 13.48 -2.95 4.07
N SER A 139 14.19 -3.97 3.54
CA SER A 139 14.10 -5.36 4.02
C SER A 139 14.59 -5.57 5.46
N LEU A 140 15.29 -4.59 6.03
CA LEU A 140 15.82 -4.62 7.40
C LEU A 140 14.91 -3.88 8.40
N LEU A 141 13.73 -3.44 7.96
CA LEU A 141 12.75 -2.83 8.86
C LEU A 141 12.47 -3.78 10.04
N SER A 142 12.54 -3.28 11.27
CA SER A 142 12.49 -4.08 12.48
C SER A 142 11.79 -3.32 13.62
N PRO A 143 11.44 -3.97 14.73
CA PRO A 143 10.78 -3.32 15.86
C PRO A 143 11.48 -2.06 16.40
N SER A 144 12.80 -1.98 16.27
CA SER A 144 13.56 -0.81 16.71
C SER A 144 13.29 0.48 15.92
N HIS A 145 12.65 0.35 14.75
CA HIS A 145 12.28 1.48 13.90
C HIS A 145 10.85 2.01 14.17
N LEU A 146 10.11 1.35 15.07
CA LEU A 146 8.79 1.82 15.48
C LEU A 146 8.91 3.06 16.38
N ASP A 147 8.05 4.05 16.17
CA ASP A 147 7.79 5.12 17.12
C ASP A 147 6.57 4.74 17.96
N GLU A 148 6.81 4.15 19.13
CA GLU A 148 5.73 3.69 20.00
C GLU A 148 4.81 4.83 20.44
N ASN A 149 5.37 6.03 20.68
CA ASN A 149 4.57 7.18 21.07
C ASN A 149 3.61 7.62 19.96
N ALA A 150 4.04 7.65 18.70
CA ALA A 150 3.18 7.94 17.58
C ALA A 150 2.12 6.84 17.40
N LEU A 151 2.52 5.56 17.51
CA LEU A 151 1.63 4.41 17.36
C LEU A 151 0.49 4.43 18.38
N VAL A 152 0.78 4.55 19.67
CA VAL A 152 -0.25 4.54 20.74
C VAL A 152 -1.19 5.75 20.67
N ASN A 153 -0.74 6.84 20.05
CA ASN A 153 -1.52 8.05 19.80
C ASN A 153 -2.21 8.05 18.42
N SER A 154 -2.31 6.90 17.75
CA SER A 154 -3.01 6.72 16.48
C SER A 154 -4.36 6.02 16.66
N SER A 155 -5.31 6.27 15.74
CA SER A 155 -6.59 5.57 15.73
C SER A 155 -6.46 4.17 15.12
N TYR A 156 -5.66 4.04 14.08
CA TYR A 156 -5.35 2.78 13.40
C TYR A 156 -3.83 2.59 13.26
N VAL A 157 -3.37 1.32 13.34
CA VAL A 157 -2.09 0.90 12.78
C VAL A 157 -2.37 0.17 11.46
N TYR A 158 -1.71 0.59 10.38
CA TYR A 158 -1.83 0.00 9.04
C TYR A 158 -0.60 -0.83 8.71
N LEU A 159 -0.80 -2.13 8.50
CA LEU A 159 0.24 -3.14 8.28
C LEU A 159 0.26 -3.54 6.80
N GLU A 160 1.42 -3.40 6.16
CA GLU A 160 1.63 -3.74 4.76
C GLU A 160 1.95 -5.23 4.59
N GLY A 161 1.12 -5.95 3.83
CA GLY A 161 1.29 -7.39 3.58
C GLY A 161 2.63 -7.76 2.93
N TYR A 162 3.24 -6.88 2.13
CA TYR A 162 4.56 -7.14 1.55
C TYR A 162 5.67 -7.38 2.59
N LEU A 163 5.51 -6.92 3.84
CA LEU A 163 6.49 -7.15 4.90
C LEU A 163 6.60 -8.62 5.33
N VAL A 164 5.68 -9.49 4.93
CA VAL A 164 5.77 -10.94 5.17
C VAL A 164 6.98 -11.59 4.49
N THR A 165 7.55 -10.93 3.48
CA THR A 165 8.74 -11.40 2.75
C THR A 165 10.05 -11.24 3.52
N SER A 166 10.04 -10.46 4.62
CA SER A 166 11.21 -10.17 5.44
C SER A 166 11.00 -10.68 6.87
N PRO A 167 11.93 -11.50 7.43
CA PRO A 167 11.84 -11.93 8.83
C PRO A 167 11.77 -10.76 9.82
N THR A 168 12.59 -9.72 9.64
CA THR A 168 12.59 -8.53 10.49
C THR A 168 11.34 -7.68 10.29
N GLY A 169 10.81 -7.60 9.06
CA GLY A 169 9.54 -6.97 8.73
C GLY A 169 8.36 -7.66 9.43
N MET A 170 8.35 -8.98 9.43
CA MET A 170 7.37 -9.77 10.19
C MET A 170 7.42 -9.46 11.70
N GLU A 171 8.61 -9.45 12.30
CA GLU A 171 8.76 -9.10 13.71
C GLU A 171 8.30 -7.66 13.98
N CYS A 172 8.57 -6.73 13.06
CA CYS A 172 8.10 -5.35 13.14
C CYS A 172 6.57 -5.26 13.15
N MET A 173 5.89 -5.95 12.23
CA MET A 173 4.43 -5.98 12.18
C MET A 173 3.82 -6.62 13.44
N LYS A 174 4.38 -7.74 13.90
CA LYS A 174 3.93 -8.44 15.13
C LYS A 174 4.03 -7.54 16.35
N GLU A 175 5.18 -6.86 16.51
CA GLU A 175 5.38 -5.94 17.63
C GLU A 175 4.43 -4.75 17.55
N ALA A 176 4.26 -4.15 16.37
CA ALA A 176 3.33 -3.04 16.18
C ALA A 176 1.89 -3.44 16.50
N LYS A 177 1.46 -4.62 16.04
CA LYS A 177 0.14 -5.18 16.36
C LYS A 177 -0.01 -5.39 17.86
N ARG A 178 0.99 -5.98 18.52
CA ARG A 178 1.00 -6.20 19.98
C ARG A 178 0.88 -4.88 20.77
N ILE A 179 1.61 -3.83 20.35
CA ILE A 179 1.52 -2.50 20.97
C ILE A 179 0.13 -1.92 20.73
N ALA A 180 -0.40 -2.01 19.52
CA ALA A 180 -1.72 -1.51 19.15
C ALA A 180 -2.83 -2.15 20.01
N GLU A 181 -2.87 -3.47 20.09
CA GLU A 181 -3.86 -4.23 20.87
C GLU A 181 -3.84 -3.86 22.36
N ARG A 182 -2.65 -3.72 22.96
CA ARG A 182 -2.49 -3.31 24.37
C ARG A 182 -2.95 -1.89 24.66
N ASN A 183 -2.96 -1.03 23.66
CA ASN A 183 -3.28 0.40 23.80
C ASN A 183 -4.62 0.78 23.13
N ASN A 184 -5.46 -0.20 22.77
CA ASN A 184 -6.74 0.01 22.11
C ASN A 184 -6.60 0.85 20.80
N VAL A 185 -5.52 0.64 20.07
CA VAL A 185 -5.36 1.12 18.70
C VAL A 185 -5.87 0.03 17.77
N LYS A 186 -6.72 0.38 16.83
CA LYS A 186 -7.29 -0.59 15.88
C LYS A 186 -6.25 -1.05 14.87
N THR A 187 -6.31 -2.31 14.47
CA THR A 187 -5.41 -2.90 13.48
C THR A 187 -6.05 -2.94 12.11
N ALA A 188 -5.34 -2.45 11.10
CA ALA A 188 -5.72 -2.56 9.69
C ALA A 188 -4.59 -3.29 8.94
N LEU A 189 -4.93 -4.31 8.18
CA LEU A 189 -3.99 -5.11 7.38
C LEU A 189 -4.40 -5.04 5.91
N THR A 190 -3.44 -4.91 5.01
CA THR A 190 -3.66 -5.19 3.58
C THR A 190 -2.94 -6.47 3.18
N PHE A 191 -3.56 -7.29 2.33
CA PHE A 191 -2.88 -8.45 1.73
C PHE A 191 -1.86 -8.02 0.67
N SER A 192 -2.00 -6.82 0.14
CA SER A 192 -1.07 -6.14 -0.78
C SER A 192 -1.01 -6.70 -2.19
N ASP A 193 -0.89 -8.02 -2.35
CA ASP A 193 -0.72 -8.69 -3.65
C ASP A 193 -1.09 -10.18 -3.52
N PRO A 194 -1.72 -10.79 -4.54
CA PRO A 194 -2.05 -12.22 -4.54
C PRO A 194 -0.87 -13.14 -4.25
N SER A 195 0.35 -12.75 -4.67
CA SER A 195 1.56 -13.53 -4.40
C SER A 195 1.91 -13.59 -2.90
N MET A 196 1.57 -12.58 -2.12
CA MET A 196 1.81 -12.58 -0.67
C MET A 196 0.98 -13.63 0.04
N VAL A 197 -0.29 -13.73 -0.27
CA VAL A 197 -1.18 -14.74 0.31
C VAL A 197 -0.90 -16.14 -0.24
N LYS A 198 -0.43 -16.24 -1.49
CA LYS A 198 -0.13 -17.50 -2.15
C LYS A 198 1.18 -18.14 -1.69
N TYR A 199 2.24 -17.35 -1.59
CA TYR A 199 3.59 -17.88 -1.30
C TYR A 199 4.01 -17.72 0.16
N PHE A 200 3.32 -16.87 0.94
CA PHE A 200 3.59 -16.65 2.37
C PHE A 200 2.35 -16.88 3.24
N PRO A 201 1.57 -17.97 3.03
CA PRO A 201 0.30 -18.18 3.76
C PRO A 201 0.51 -18.30 5.27
N ASN A 202 1.59 -18.96 5.71
CA ASN A 202 1.88 -19.12 7.14
C ASN A 202 2.18 -17.79 7.81
N GLN A 203 2.98 -16.94 7.18
CA GLN A 203 3.30 -15.61 7.69
C GLN A 203 2.06 -14.70 7.71
N MET A 204 1.21 -14.81 6.69
CA MET A 204 -0.06 -14.09 6.64
C MET A 204 -0.99 -14.52 7.77
N HIS A 205 -1.12 -15.83 8.02
CA HIS A 205 -1.88 -16.33 9.17
C HIS A 205 -1.27 -15.89 10.51
N GLU A 206 0.05 -15.88 10.62
CA GLU A 206 0.75 -15.46 11.84
C GLU A 206 0.47 -13.98 12.18
N ILE A 207 0.51 -13.07 11.17
CA ILE A 207 0.23 -11.65 11.43
C ILE A 207 -1.25 -11.38 11.70
N ILE A 208 -2.16 -12.11 11.07
CA ILE A 208 -3.58 -12.03 11.39
C ILE A 208 -3.83 -12.47 12.84
N GLY A 209 -3.19 -13.57 13.27
CA GLY A 209 -3.43 -14.15 14.58
C GLY A 209 -4.88 -14.57 14.77
N ALA A 210 -5.54 -14.13 15.85
CA ALA A 210 -6.95 -14.40 16.07
C ALA A 210 -7.86 -13.62 15.10
N SER A 211 -7.55 -12.37 14.86
CA SER A 211 -8.22 -11.51 13.87
C SER A 211 -7.51 -10.14 13.78
N VAL A 212 -7.87 -9.36 12.77
CA VAL A 212 -7.59 -7.92 12.69
C VAL A 212 -8.87 -7.12 12.75
N ASP A 213 -8.80 -5.82 13.09
CA ASP A 213 -10.01 -5.00 13.15
C ASP A 213 -10.54 -4.63 11.76
N LEU A 214 -9.63 -4.47 10.78
CA LEU A 214 -9.97 -4.13 9.40
C LEU A 214 -9.00 -4.82 8.43
N LEU A 215 -9.53 -5.45 7.39
CA LEU A 215 -8.75 -6.07 6.33
C LEU A 215 -9.06 -5.39 4.99
N PHE A 216 -8.03 -5.12 4.21
CA PHE A 216 -8.14 -4.74 2.80
C PHE A 216 -7.58 -5.86 1.92
N CYS A 217 -8.36 -6.28 0.93
CA CYS A 217 -7.94 -7.24 -0.08
C CYS A 217 -8.70 -7.01 -1.39
N ASN A 218 -8.22 -7.63 -2.47
CA ASN A 218 -8.99 -7.78 -3.69
C ASN A 218 -9.69 -9.16 -3.72
N GLU A 219 -10.49 -9.39 -4.76
CA GLU A 219 -11.25 -10.64 -4.93
C GLU A 219 -10.33 -11.87 -5.00
N GLU A 220 -9.23 -11.78 -5.76
CA GLU A 220 -8.27 -12.87 -5.94
C GLU A 220 -7.55 -13.19 -4.62
N GLU A 221 -7.08 -12.19 -3.91
CA GLU A 221 -6.45 -12.31 -2.59
C GLU A 221 -7.39 -12.97 -1.58
N ALA A 222 -8.67 -12.55 -1.57
CA ALA A 222 -9.69 -13.12 -0.71
C ALA A 222 -9.89 -14.62 -0.97
N MET A 223 -10.04 -15.02 -2.23
CA MET A 223 -10.23 -16.42 -2.63
C MET A 223 -8.99 -17.27 -2.35
N ILE A 224 -7.79 -16.78 -2.64
CA ILE A 224 -6.53 -17.50 -2.36
C ILE A 224 -6.38 -17.71 -0.85
N HIS A 225 -6.54 -16.66 -0.04
CA HIS A 225 -6.37 -16.76 1.42
C HIS A 225 -7.35 -17.73 2.06
N THR A 226 -8.58 -17.74 1.60
CA THR A 226 -9.66 -18.58 2.16
C THR A 226 -9.73 -19.98 1.56
N GLY A 227 -8.96 -20.24 0.49
CA GLY A 227 -8.98 -21.50 -0.26
C GLY A 227 -10.38 -21.79 -0.85
N THR A 228 -11.03 -20.78 -1.43
CA THR A 228 -12.36 -20.90 -2.01
C THR A 228 -12.34 -20.62 -3.51
N GLU A 229 -13.35 -21.12 -4.23
CA GLU A 229 -13.48 -20.91 -5.68
C GLU A 229 -14.41 -19.74 -6.03
N THR A 230 -15.17 -19.22 -5.06
CA THR A 230 -16.12 -18.15 -5.26
C THR A 230 -15.97 -17.03 -4.24
N LEU A 231 -16.23 -15.79 -4.68
CA LEU A 231 -16.27 -14.62 -3.81
C LEU A 231 -17.30 -14.78 -2.67
N THR A 232 -18.42 -15.44 -2.95
CA THR A 232 -19.47 -15.67 -1.94
C THR A 232 -18.98 -16.53 -0.79
N GLU A 233 -18.21 -17.58 -1.06
CA GLU A 233 -17.60 -18.41 -0.03
C GLU A 233 -16.45 -17.67 0.67
N ALA A 234 -15.61 -16.95 -0.10
CA ALA A 234 -14.49 -16.22 0.44
C ALA A 234 -14.94 -15.16 1.46
N ARG A 235 -15.94 -14.37 1.15
CA ARG A 235 -16.45 -13.31 2.05
C ARG A 235 -17.00 -13.86 3.37
N GLU A 236 -17.62 -15.06 3.36
CA GLU A 236 -18.12 -15.68 4.59
C GLU A 236 -16.96 -16.15 5.49
N LYS A 237 -15.90 -16.75 4.89
CA LYS A 237 -14.72 -17.17 5.64
C LYS A 237 -13.88 -16.01 6.16
N LEU A 238 -13.87 -14.86 5.46
CA LEU A 238 -13.15 -13.67 5.92
C LEU A 238 -13.70 -13.10 7.22
N LYS A 239 -14.94 -13.44 7.63
CA LYS A 239 -15.49 -13.06 8.95
C LYS A 239 -14.70 -13.67 10.12
N ASP A 240 -14.01 -14.80 9.89
CA ASP A 240 -13.14 -15.42 10.87
C ASP A 240 -11.74 -14.77 10.91
N VAL A 241 -11.42 -13.95 9.90
CA VAL A 241 -10.10 -13.31 9.71
C VAL A 241 -10.09 -11.88 10.23
N ALA A 242 -11.18 -11.14 10.02
CA ALA A 242 -11.27 -9.73 10.35
C ALA A 242 -12.66 -9.34 10.85
N LYS A 243 -12.72 -8.39 11.81
CA LYS A 243 -13.99 -7.85 12.32
C LYS A 243 -14.74 -7.07 11.25
N HIS A 244 -13.99 -6.37 10.40
CA HIS A 244 -14.48 -5.62 9.25
C HIS A 244 -13.54 -5.85 8.08
N PHE A 245 -14.04 -5.83 6.84
CA PHE A 245 -13.16 -5.94 5.69
C PHE A 245 -13.72 -5.28 4.44
N VAL A 246 -12.81 -4.96 3.54
CA VAL A 246 -13.09 -4.43 2.21
C VAL A 246 -12.52 -5.40 1.19
N ILE A 247 -13.35 -5.83 0.24
CA ILE A 247 -12.93 -6.59 -0.93
C ILE A 247 -13.10 -5.68 -2.15
N THR A 248 -12.02 -5.26 -2.77
CA THR A 248 -12.07 -4.49 -4.02
C THR A 248 -12.32 -5.44 -5.20
N LEU A 249 -13.21 -5.03 -6.11
CA LEU A 249 -13.67 -5.83 -7.26
C LEU A 249 -13.28 -5.19 -8.60
N GLY A 250 -12.23 -4.39 -8.62
CA GLY A 250 -11.75 -3.67 -9.79
C GLY A 250 -12.84 -2.80 -10.43
N ALA A 251 -13.16 -3.05 -11.69
CA ALA A 251 -14.19 -2.30 -12.43
C ALA A 251 -15.62 -2.54 -11.91
N ASN A 252 -15.82 -3.50 -10.99
CA ASN A 252 -17.10 -3.84 -10.40
C ASN A 252 -17.34 -3.16 -9.02
N GLY A 253 -16.45 -2.27 -8.61
CA GLY A 253 -16.57 -1.52 -7.35
C GLY A 253 -15.94 -2.24 -6.17
N ALA A 254 -16.66 -2.34 -5.05
CA ALA A 254 -16.18 -3.02 -3.85
C ALA A 254 -17.32 -3.63 -3.04
N MET A 255 -16.96 -4.56 -2.16
CA MET A 255 -17.83 -5.12 -1.14
C MET A 255 -17.21 -4.85 0.23
N ILE A 256 -17.99 -4.39 1.18
CA ILE A 256 -17.54 -4.09 2.53
C ILE A 256 -18.37 -4.91 3.51
N TYR A 257 -17.71 -5.51 4.51
CA TYR A 257 -18.37 -6.08 5.68
C TYR A 257 -18.16 -5.12 6.85
N ASP A 258 -19.22 -4.57 7.40
CA ASP A 258 -19.19 -3.57 8.47
C ASP A 258 -19.27 -4.15 9.89
N GLY A 259 -19.15 -5.49 9.99
CA GLY A 259 -19.28 -6.24 11.24
C GLY A 259 -20.67 -6.88 11.42
N ASP A 260 -21.66 -6.45 10.63
CA ASP A 260 -23.03 -6.96 10.67
C ASP A 260 -23.53 -7.35 9.27
N THR A 261 -23.42 -6.44 8.32
CA THR A 261 -23.95 -6.60 6.96
C THR A 261 -22.91 -6.39 5.87
N PHE A 262 -23.23 -6.91 4.68
CA PHE A 262 -22.46 -6.65 3.47
C PHE A 262 -23.01 -5.43 2.74
N ILE A 263 -22.13 -4.45 2.49
CA ILE A 263 -22.43 -3.22 1.77
C ILE A 263 -21.77 -3.30 0.39
N LYS A 264 -22.57 -3.25 -0.67
CA LYS A 264 -22.07 -3.14 -2.04
C LYS A 264 -21.77 -1.68 -2.35
N ILE A 265 -20.57 -1.42 -2.88
CA ILE A 265 -20.17 -0.10 -3.38
C ILE A 265 -20.12 -0.16 -4.89
N GLU A 266 -20.95 0.64 -5.52
CA GLU A 266 -20.99 0.73 -6.98
C GLU A 266 -19.72 1.37 -7.54
N PRO A 267 -19.24 0.93 -8.72
CA PRO A 267 -18.05 1.51 -9.34
C PRO A 267 -18.37 2.85 -10.00
N TYR A 268 -17.36 3.72 -10.02
CA TYR A 268 -17.36 4.89 -10.90
C TYR A 268 -16.73 4.50 -12.24
N LYS A 269 -17.55 4.43 -13.29
CA LYS A 269 -17.11 4.01 -14.63
C LYS A 269 -16.15 5.02 -15.23
N VAL A 270 -14.92 4.60 -15.47
CA VAL A 270 -13.86 5.39 -16.09
C VAL A 270 -13.08 4.52 -17.10
N LYS A 271 -12.31 5.16 -17.97
CA LYS A 271 -11.33 4.45 -18.79
C LYS A 271 -10.02 4.39 -18.01
N ALA A 272 -9.65 3.21 -17.55
CA ALA A 272 -8.38 3.00 -16.87
C ALA A 272 -7.19 3.18 -17.83
N ILE A 273 -6.16 3.87 -17.36
CA ILE A 273 -4.87 4.05 -18.03
C ILE A 273 -3.81 3.24 -17.26
N ASP A 274 -3.87 3.31 -15.91
CA ASP A 274 -2.91 2.70 -15.03
C ASP A 274 -3.59 2.32 -13.70
N THR A 275 -3.56 1.04 -13.34
CA THR A 275 -4.21 0.55 -12.11
C THR A 275 -3.31 0.56 -10.88
N ASN A 276 -2.05 1.00 -11.02
CA ASN A 276 -1.11 1.09 -9.90
C ASN A 276 -1.61 2.04 -8.83
N GLY A 277 -1.54 1.63 -7.55
CA GLY A 277 -1.97 2.43 -6.42
C GLY A 277 -3.48 2.58 -6.25
N ALA A 278 -4.30 1.91 -7.08
CA ALA A 278 -5.75 1.95 -6.93
C ALA A 278 -6.20 1.42 -5.56
N GLY A 279 -5.64 0.30 -5.13
CA GLY A 279 -5.88 -0.28 -3.80
C GLY A 279 -5.36 0.60 -2.66
N ASP A 280 -4.16 1.19 -2.84
CA ASP A 280 -3.56 2.11 -1.85
C ASP A 280 -4.42 3.35 -1.64
N MET A 281 -4.88 3.95 -2.74
CA MET A 281 -5.77 5.12 -2.69
C MET A 281 -7.14 4.76 -2.10
N PHE A 282 -7.67 3.57 -2.42
CA PHE A 282 -8.91 3.09 -1.82
C PHE A 282 -8.75 2.97 -0.30
N ALA A 283 -7.71 2.29 0.17
CA ALA A 283 -7.41 2.13 1.59
C ALA A 283 -7.18 3.48 2.28
N GLY A 284 -6.43 4.39 1.66
CA GLY A 284 -6.16 5.72 2.20
C GLY A 284 -7.42 6.57 2.37
N ALA A 285 -8.26 6.68 1.34
CA ALA A 285 -9.50 7.42 1.39
C ALA A 285 -10.51 6.79 2.39
N PHE A 286 -10.56 5.46 2.43
CA PHE A 286 -11.42 4.72 3.37
C PHE A 286 -11.01 4.96 4.82
N LEU A 287 -9.72 4.79 5.14
CA LEU A 287 -9.18 5.02 6.48
C LEU A 287 -9.38 6.46 6.94
N PHE A 288 -9.14 7.44 6.04
CA PHE A 288 -9.47 8.84 6.33
C PHE A 288 -10.94 8.99 6.76
N ALA A 289 -11.88 8.50 5.95
CA ALA A 289 -13.29 8.68 6.21
C ALA A 289 -13.74 8.05 7.54
N ILE A 290 -13.38 6.79 7.81
CA ILE A 290 -13.78 6.12 9.07
C ILE A 290 -13.11 6.73 10.30
N SER A 291 -11.90 7.28 10.17
CA SER A 291 -11.21 7.98 11.26
C SER A 291 -11.88 9.33 11.58
N HIS A 292 -12.63 9.88 10.63
CA HIS A 292 -13.39 11.13 10.79
C HIS A 292 -14.89 10.91 11.06
N GLY A 293 -15.27 9.67 11.40
CA GLY A 293 -16.61 9.33 11.87
C GLY A 293 -17.64 9.09 10.76
N HIS A 294 -17.21 8.97 9.52
CA HIS A 294 -18.09 8.54 8.43
C HIS A 294 -18.43 7.05 8.54
N SER A 295 -19.61 6.69 8.07
CA SER A 295 -20.05 5.29 7.98
C SER A 295 -19.20 4.52 6.96
N TYR A 296 -19.18 3.19 7.07
CA TYR A 296 -18.48 2.33 6.09
C TYR A 296 -19.01 2.50 4.66
N ALA A 297 -20.32 2.77 4.52
CA ALA A 297 -20.92 3.05 3.22
C ALA A 297 -20.40 4.35 2.59
N GLU A 298 -20.33 5.43 3.38
CA GLU A 298 -19.78 6.72 2.93
C GLU A 298 -18.28 6.60 2.64
N ALA A 299 -17.52 5.92 3.52
CA ALA A 299 -16.11 5.65 3.33
C ALA A 299 -15.85 4.87 2.04
N GLY A 300 -16.67 3.85 1.75
CA GLY A 300 -16.58 3.06 0.52
C GLY A 300 -16.86 3.89 -0.73
N LYS A 301 -17.85 4.78 -0.70
CA LYS A 301 -18.16 5.68 -1.82
C LYS A 301 -16.99 6.63 -2.11
N LEU A 302 -16.44 7.28 -1.06
CA LEU A 302 -15.27 8.15 -1.19
C LEU A 302 -14.09 7.38 -1.76
N ALA A 303 -13.79 6.21 -1.20
CA ALA A 303 -12.66 5.36 -1.61
C ALA A 303 -12.79 4.89 -3.07
N SER A 304 -13.99 4.45 -3.48
CA SER A 304 -14.27 4.04 -4.87
C SER A 304 -14.11 5.21 -5.85
N LEU A 305 -14.61 6.41 -5.49
CA LEU A 305 -14.45 7.61 -6.30
C LEU A 305 -12.97 8.00 -6.43
N ALA A 306 -12.23 8.06 -5.31
CA ALA A 306 -10.81 8.40 -5.30
C ALA A 306 -9.98 7.41 -6.14
N SER A 307 -10.19 6.12 -5.93
CA SER A 307 -9.52 5.05 -6.69
C SER A 307 -9.84 5.14 -8.19
N SER A 308 -11.10 5.44 -8.56
CA SER A 308 -11.48 5.65 -9.97
C SER A 308 -10.72 6.82 -10.62
N ARG A 309 -10.34 7.85 -9.86
CA ARG A 309 -9.55 8.97 -10.40
C ARG A 309 -8.07 8.60 -10.56
N VAL A 310 -7.49 7.85 -9.61
CA VAL A 310 -6.12 7.36 -9.75
C VAL A 310 -5.94 6.56 -11.02
N VAL A 311 -6.81 5.63 -11.33
CA VAL A 311 -6.65 4.75 -12.51
C VAL A 311 -6.77 5.48 -13.86
N THR A 312 -7.18 6.74 -13.90
CA THR A 312 -7.27 7.53 -15.15
C THR A 312 -5.98 8.23 -15.54
N GLN A 313 -4.91 8.03 -14.80
CA GLN A 313 -3.61 8.66 -15.04
C GLN A 313 -2.46 7.69 -14.73
N PHE A 314 -1.24 8.05 -15.10
CA PHE A 314 -0.05 7.31 -14.70
C PHE A 314 0.37 7.64 -13.27
N GLY A 315 0.74 6.61 -12.52
CA GLY A 315 1.25 6.72 -11.15
C GLY A 315 0.18 6.49 -10.07
N PRO A 316 0.64 6.18 -8.83
CA PRO A 316 -0.22 5.63 -7.78
C PRO A 316 -0.97 6.69 -6.96
N ARG A 317 -0.83 7.98 -7.26
CA ARG A 317 -1.30 9.07 -6.38
C ARG A 317 -2.07 10.14 -7.15
N LEU A 318 -2.99 10.78 -6.45
CA LEU A 318 -3.68 11.98 -6.94
C LEU A 318 -2.86 13.23 -6.62
N GLU A 319 -3.03 14.27 -7.44
CA GLU A 319 -2.61 15.62 -7.10
C GLU A 319 -3.61 16.28 -6.15
N ARG A 320 -3.16 17.25 -5.34
CA ARG A 320 -4.02 17.93 -4.35
C ARG A 320 -5.30 18.50 -4.94
N TRP A 321 -5.25 19.09 -6.13
CA TRP A 321 -6.44 19.63 -6.80
C TRP A 321 -7.44 18.54 -7.19
N GLN A 322 -6.97 17.34 -7.54
CA GLN A 322 -7.82 16.20 -7.86
C GLN A 322 -8.54 15.70 -6.61
N VAL A 323 -7.86 15.65 -5.47
CA VAL A 323 -8.46 15.31 -4.18
C VAL A 323 -9.57 16.31 -3.81
N GLN A 324 -9.33 17.62 -3.99
CA GLN A 324 -10.36 18.64 -3.77
C GLN A 324 -11.59 18.43 -4.67
N LYS A 325 -11.34 18.03 -5.92
CA LYS A 325 -12.43 17.67 -6.83
C LYS A 325 -13.21 16.43 -6.37
N VAL A 326 -12.51 15.38 -5.90
CA VAL A 326 -13.15 14.18 -5.33
C VAL A 326 -14.05 14.54 -4.16
N LEU A 327 -13.57 15.37 -3.23
CA LEU A 327 -14.36 15.86 -2.09
C LEU A 327 -15.58 16.69 -2.54
N GLY A 328 -15.40 17.54 -3.54
CA GLY A 328 -16.50 18.34 -4.11
C GLY A 328 -17.55 17.46 -4.83
N ASP A 329 -17.10 16.49 -5.61
CA ASP A 329 -17.99 15.54 -6.31
C ASP A 329 -18.82 14.71 -5.31
N LEU A 330 -18.25 14.34 -4.15
CA LEU A 330 -18.94 13.58 -3.11
C LEU A 330 -20.06 14.40 -2.41
N ILE A 331 -19.84 15.70 -2.22
CA ILE A 331 -20.85 16.60 -1.60
C ILE A 331 -22.04 16.81 -2.55
N ALA A 332 -21.83 16.66 -3.85
CA ALA A 332 -22.84 16.84 -4.88
C ALA A 332 -23.71 15.58 -5.14
N LEU A 333 -23.35 14.43 -4.55
CA LEU A 333 -24.06 13.14 -4.62
C LEU A 333 -24.95 12.92 -3.38
#